data_a4a797aa93cc95f0b2fe653c246ae100
#
_entry.id   a4a797aa93cc95f0b2fe653c246ae100
#
_cell.length_a   1.000
_cell.length_b   1.000
_cell.length_c   1.000
_cell.angle_alpha   90.00
_cell.angle_beta   90.00
_cell.angle_gamma   90.00
#
_symmetry.space_group_name_H-M   'P 1'
#
loop_
_entity.id
_entity.type
_entity.pdbx_description
1 polymer ?
#
loop_
_entity_poly.entity_id
_entity_poly.type
_entity_poly.pdbx_seq_one_letter_code
_entity_poly.pdbx_strand_id
1 'polypeptide(L)'
;MIGFKIYINDEKPIIMASDSIISVILRYGYPSEAIISLIGRDCSNDLTWLKGKPEIGDKIIIKVVETDEVSPCKKTKCDRERMIRQYERLKVKLQEKGLI
;
A
#
# COMPACT_ATOMS: atom_id res chain seq x y z
N MET A 1 3.40 -17.49 -3.02
CA MET A 1 4.08 -16.19 -2.94
C MET A 1 4.05 -15.64 -1.53
N ILE A 2 4.98 -14.79 -1.20
CA ILE A 2 5.05 -14.18 0.13
C ILE A 2 4.05 -13.04 0.19
N GLY A 3 3.31 -12.98 1.27
CA GLY A 3 2.31 -11.95 1.52
C GLY A 3 2.24 -11.56 2.98
N PHE A 4 1.29 -10.69 3.29
CA PHE A 4 1.01 -10.25 4.66
C PHE A 4 -0.39 -10.68 5.06
N LYS A 5 -0.49 -11.24 6.25
CA LYS A 5 -1.78 -11.55 6.89
C LYS A 5 -2.01 -10.53 7.98
N ILE A 6 -3.04 -9.70 7.82
CA ILE A 6 -3.31 -8.54 8.66
C ILE A 6 -4.54 -8.85 9.53
N TYR A 7 -4.35 -8.79 10.84
CA TYR A 7 -5.43 -8.89 11.80
C TYR A 7 -5.73 -7.51 12.36
N ILE A 8 -6.97 -7.06 12.25
CA ILE A 8 -7.43 -5.82 12.85
C ILE A 8 -8.48 -6.19 13.89
N ASN A 9 -8.13 -6.02 15.16
CA ASN A 9 -8.96 -6.46 16.29
C ASN A 9 -9.31 -7.94 16.15
N ASP A 10 -10.56 -8.31 16.39
CA ASP A 10 -11.05 -9.70 16.27
C ASP A 10 -11.76 -9.95 14.93
N GLU A 11 -11.59 -9.07 13.97
CA GLU A 11 -12.19 -9.20 12.65
C GLU A 11 -11.48 -10.26 11.80
N LYS A 12 -12.14 -10.67 10.73
CA LYS A 12 -11.58 -11.63 9.79
C LYS A 12 -10.27 -11.08 9.19
N PRO A 13 -9.18 -11.85 9.17
CA PRO A 13 -7.91 -11.36 8.66
C PRO A 13 -7.95 -11.07 7.17
N ILE A 14 -7.15 -10.07 6.77
CA ILE A 14 -6.96 -9.70 5.38
C ILE A 14 -5.64 -10.30 4.91
N ILE A 15 -5.66 -11.01 3.80
CA ILE A 15 -4.47 -11.60 3.21
C ILE A 15 -4.09 -10.77 1.98
N MET A 16 -2.91 -10.15 2.03
CA MET A 16 -2.36 -9.34 0.97
C MET A 16 -1.20 -10.07 0.31
N ALA A 17 -1.27 -10.23 -0.99
CA ALA A 17 -0.15 -10.79 -1.75
C ALA A 17 -0.22 -10.29 -3.20
N SER A 18 0.94 -10.20 -3.82
CA SER A 18 1.07 -9.80 -5.23
C SER A 18 2.38 -10.35 -5.78
N ASP A 19 2.44 -10.53 -7.08
CA ASP A 19 3.67 -10.91 -7.78
C ASP A 19 4.63 -9.72 -7.99
N SER A 20 4.22 -8.52 -7.61
CA SER A 20 5.02 -7.29 -7.76
C SER A 20 5.33 -6.68 -6.40
N ILE A 21 4.46 -5.84 -5.86
CA ILE A 21 4.71 -5.16 -4.59
C ILE A 21 3.46 -5.08 -3.73
N ILE A 22 3.65 -5.23 -2.42
CA ILE A 22 2.62 -4.97 -1.41
C ILE A 22 3.20 -4.08 -0.33
N SER A 23 2.37 -3.23 0.26
CA SER A 23 2.78 -2.29 1.30
C SER A 23 1.70 -2.13 2.37
N VAL A 24 2.15 -2.04 3.62
CA VAL A 24 1.30 -1.66 4.74
C VAL A 24 1.80 -0.32 5.24
N ILE A 25 0.94 0.69 5.23
CA ILE A 25 1.27 2.03 5.67
C ILE A 25 0.41 2.38 6.89
N LEU A 26 1.09 2.65 8.00
CA LEU A 26 0.49 3.18 9.21
C LEU A 26 1.09 4.55 9.44
N ARG A 27 0.26 5.57 9.47
CA ARG A 27 0.71 6.94 9.64
C ARG A 27 -0.10 7.63 10.71
N TYR A 28 0.58 8.39 11.54
CA TYR A 28 -0.03 9.31 12.50
C TYR A 28 0.79 10.58 12.54
N GLY A 29 0.14 11.73 12.52
CA GLY A 29 0.84 13.01 12.60
C GLY A 29 -0.06 14.20 12.29
N TYR A 30 0.37 15.37 12.76
CA TYR A 30 -0.27 16.64 12.51
C TYR A 30 0.26 17.24 11.19
N PRO A 31 -0.59 17.88 10.36
CA PRO A 31 -2.03 18.11 10.53
C PRO A 31 -2.92 16.96 10.10
N SER A 32 -2.37 15.90 9.55
CA SER A 32 -3.15 14.75 9.11
C SER A 32 -3.50 13.83 10.27
N GLU A 33 -4.65 13.16 10.15
CA GLU A 33 -5.10 12.18 11.11
C GLU A 33 -4.39 10.83 10.90
N ALA A 34 -4.59 9.89 11.83
CA ALA A 34 -4.09 8.54 11.67
C ALA A 34 -4.68 7.88 10.41
N ILE A 35 -3.85 7.19 9.67
CA ILE A 35 -4.22 6.52 8.42
C ILE A 35 -3.67 5.10 8.42
N ILE A 36 -4.48 4.14 8.00
CA ILE A 36 -4.04 2.81 7.63
C ILE A 36 -4.33 2.58 6.14
N SER A 37 -3.33 2.10 5.41
CA SER A 37 -3.46 1.76 4.00
C SER A 37 -2.84 0.41 3.74
N LEU A 38 -3.63 -0.52 3.22
CA LEU A 38 -3.18 -1.83 2.76
C LEU A 38 -3.27 -1.83 1.24
N ILE A 39 -2.15 -1.59 0.61
CA ILE A 39 -2.08 -1.35 -0.84
C ILE A 39 -1.02 -2.23 -1.48
N GLY A 40 -1.10 -2.34 -2.78
CA GLY A 40 -0.12 -3.06 -3.57
C GLY A 40 -0.23 -2.74 -5.04
N ARG A 41 0.53 -3.45 -5.82
CA ARG A 41 0.51 -3.33 -7.27
C ARG A 41 0.84 -4.68 -7.88
N ASP A 42 0.12 -5.03 -8.94
CA ASP A 42 0.54 -6.11 -9.84
C ASP A 42 1.08 -5.49 -11.14
N CYS A 43 1.31 -6.32 -12.17
CA CYS A 43 1.87 -5.82 -13.42
C CYS A 43 0.93 -4.84 -14.18
N SER A 44 -0.34 -4.79 -13.87
CA SER A 44 -1.35 -4.02 -14.60
C SER A 44 -2.22 -3.12 -13.73
N ASN A 45 -2.32 -3.38 -12.44
CA ASN A 45 -3.29 -2.71 -11.58
C ASN A 45 -2.68 -2.25 -10.26
N ASP A 46 -3.22 -1.15 -9.75
CA ASP A 46 -3.06 -0.79 -8.35
C ASP A 46 -4.10 -1.54 -7.52
N LEU A 47 -3.67 -2.10 -6.41
CA LEU A 47 -4.50 -2.93 -5.54
C LEU A 47 -4.73 -2.21 -4.21
N THR A 48 -5.96 -2.19 -3.73
CA THR A 48 -6.31 -1.63 -2.43
C THR A 48 -7.16 -2.63 -1.67
N TRP A 49 -6.64 -3.14 -0.55
CA TRP A 49 -7.39 -4.03 0.34
C TRP A 49 -8.13 -3.28 1.41
N LEU A 50 -7.53 -2.22 1.93
CA LEU A 50 -8.13 -1.39 2.97
C LEU A 50 -7.54 0.00 2.92
N LYS A 51 -8.40 0.99 3.15
CA LYS A 51 -7.99 2.38 3.34
C LYS A 51 -8.93 3.00 4.36
N GLY A 52 -8.38 3.44 5.48
CA GLY A 52 -9.22 3.93 6.55
C GLY A 52 -8.45 4.65 7.65
N LYS A 53 -9.16 4.95 8.72
CA LYS A 53 -8.62 5.62 9.89
C LYS A 53 -8.68 4.68 11.08
N PRO A 54 -7.54 4.26 11.65
CA PRO A 54 -7.54 3.49 12.88
C PRO A 54 -7.96 4.37 14.06
N GLU A 55 -8.64 3.76 15.02
CA GLU A 55 -9.04 4.41 16.25
C GLU A 55 -8.12 4.04 17.41
N ILE A 56 -8.10 4.87 18.44
CA ILE A 56 -7.33 4.57 19.65
C ILE A 56 -7.85 3.26 20.26
N GLY A 57 -6.94 2.36 20.57
CA GLY A 57 -7.26 1.03 21.10
C GLY A 57 -7.35 -0.06 20.05
N ASP A 58 -7.31 0.28 18.77
CA ASP A 58 -7.26 -0.72 17.71
C ASP A 58 -5.97 -1.51 17.77
N LYS A 59 -6.11 -2.84 17.66
CA LYS A 59 -4.98 -3.75 17.66
C LYS A 59 -4.76 -4.28 16.24
N ILE A 60 -3.58 -4.02 15.70
CA ILE A 60 -3.20 -4.44 14.36
C ILE A 60 -2.02 -5.39 14.45
N ILE A 61 -2.18 -6.59 13.92
CA ILE A 61 -1.13 -7.62 13.89
C ILE A 61 -0.81 -7.92 12.43
N ILE A 62 0.45 -7.86 12.08
CA ILE A 62 0.95 -8.14 10.74
C ILE A 62 1.83 -9.39 10.80
N LYS A 63 1.49 -10.39 10.01
CA LYS A 63 2.30 -11.60 9.87
C LYS A 63 2.77 -11.73 8.43
N VAL A 64 4.04 -12.03 8.24
CA VAL A 64 4.58 -12.40 6.93
C VAL A 64 4.26 -13.88 6.72
N VAL A 65 3.58 -14.20 5.64
CA VAL A 65 3.13 -15.55 5.34
C VAL A 65 3.46 -15.93 3.91
N GLU A 66 3.53 -17.22 3.64
CA GLU A 66 3.54 -17.74 2.28
C GLU A 66 2.12 -18.19 1.95
N THR A 67 1.57 -17.70 0.84
CA THR A 67 0.16 -17.95 0.50
C THR A 67 -0.09 -17.89 -1.00
N ASP A 68 -1.05 -18.67 -1.45
CA ASP A 68 -1.63 -18.58 -2.78
C ASP A 68 -3.03 -17.95 -2.74
N GLU A 69 -3.56 -17.73 -1.54
CA GLU A 69 -4.83 -17.08 -1.33
C GLU A 69 -4.64 -15.59 -1.09
N VAL A 70 -5.50 -14.78 -1.69
CA VAL A 70 -5.49 -13.33 -1.54
C VAL A 70 -6.91 -12.86 -1.28
N SER A 71 -7.08 -12.02 -0.27
CA SER A 71 -8.37 -11.42 0.02
C SER A 71 -8.83 -10.52 -1.14
N PRO A 72 -10.14 -10.37 -1.36
CA PRO A 72 -10.65 -9.46 -2.38
C PRO A 72 -10.12 -8.05 -2.18
N CYS A 73 -9.73 -7.39 -3.26
CA CYS A 73 -9.22 -6.03 -3.24
C CYS A 73 -9.83 -5.20 -4.37
N LYS A 74 -9.81 -3.89 -4.20
CA LYS A 74 -10.19 -2.97 -5.26
C LYS A 74 -9.02 -2.84 -6.23
N LYS A 75 -9.27 -3.08 -7.51
CA LYS A 75 -8.27 -2.96 -8.57
C LYS A 75 -8.52 -1.70 -9.39
N THR A 76 -7.48 -0.91 -9.58
CA THR A 76 -7.51 0.27 -10.43
C THR A 76 -6.39 0.16 -11.45
N LYS A 77 -6.73 0.32 -12.72
CA LYS A 77 -5.74 0.21 -13.80
C LYS A 77 -4.66 1.26 -13.63
N CYS A 78 -3.40 0.85 -13.73
CA CYS A 78 -2.26 1.76 -13.66
C CYS A 78 -2.26 2.70 -14.85
N ASP A 79 -2.11 4.00 -14.58
CA ASP A 79 -1.90 5.02 -15.59
C ASP A 79 -0.39 5.20 -15.82
N ARG A 80 0.11 4.54 -16.86
CA ARG A 80 1.54 4.60 -17.21
C ARG A 80 1.99 6.02 -17.59
N GLU A 81 1.14 6.75 -18.29
CA GLU A 81 1.48 8.12 -18.69
C GLU A 81 1.65 9.04 -17.49
N ARG A 82 0.74 8.92 -16.51
CA ARG A 82 0.82 9.69 -15.27
C ARG A 82 2.08 9.34 -14.50
N MET A 83 2.44 8.08 -14.42
CA MET A 83 3.65 7.63 -13.74
C MET A 83 4.92 8.16 -14.42
N ILE A 84 4.97 8.13 -15.74
CA ILE A 84 6.10 8.66 -16.52
C ILE A 84 6.24 10.16 -16.29
N ARG A 85 5.16 10.93 -16.31
CA ARG A 85 5.16 12.36 -16.03
C ARG A 85 5.66 12.67 -14.63
N GLN A 86 5.24 11.92 -13.63
CA GLN A 86 5.72 12.10 -12.26
C GLN A 86 7.21 11.81 -12.14
N TYR A 87 7.68 10.76 -12.79
CA TYR A 87 9.10 10.41 -12.81
C TYR A 87 9.94 11.53 -13.45
N GLU A 88 9.51 12.04 -14.58
CA GLU A 88 10.21 13.13 -15.28
C GLU A 88 10.27 14.40 -14.43
N ARG A 89 9.18 14.77 -13.77
CA ARG A 89 9.15 15.93 -12.85
C ARG A 89 10.14 15.76 -11.70
N LEU A 90 10.17 14.58 -11.11
CA LEU A 90 11.08 14.29 -10.01
C LEU A 90 12.53 14.35 -10.48
N LYS A 91 12.83 13.78 -11.64
CA LYS A 91 14.16 13.82 -12.24
C LYS A 91 14.64 15.25 -12.49
N VAL A 92 13.79 16.11 -13.05
CA VAL A 92 14.11 17.52 -13.27
C VAL A 92 14.40 18.23 -11.95
N LYS A 93 13.57 18.04 -10.94
CA LYS A 93 13.82 18.62 -9.60
C LYS A 93 15.13 18.19 -9.00
N LEU A 94 15.48 16.92 -9.11
CA LEU A 94 16.74 16.41 -8.57
C LEU A 94 17.94 16.96 -9.34
N GLN A 95 17.84 17.14 -10.64
CA GLN A 95 18.89 17.76 -11.45
C GLN A 95 19.08 19.25 -11.10
N GLU A 96 17.98 19.99 -10.90
CA GLU A 96 18.04 21.39 -10.48
C GLU A 96 18.71 21.58 -9.11
N LYS A 97 18.50 20.62 -8.22
CA LYS A 97 19.12 20.62 -6.88
C LYS A 97 20.56 20.09 -6.87
N GLY A 98 21.05 19.62 -8.01
CA GLY A 98 22.39 19.04 -8.11
C GLY A 98 22.54 17.69 -7.45
N LEU A 99 21.46 16.94 -7.30
CA LEU A 99 21.44 15.62 -6.65
C LEU A 99 21.65 14.47 -7.64
N ILE A 100 21.56 14.75 -8.91
CA ILE A 100 21.81 13.79 -9.99
C ILE A 100 22.77 14.40 -10.99
#